data_6af8b16018f6f91283b754673b7ebc97
#
_entry.id   6af8b16018f6f91283b754673b7ebc97
#
_cell.length_a   1.000
_cell.length_b   1.000
_cell.length_c   1.000
_cell.angle_alpha   90.00
_cell.angle_beta   90.00
_cell.angle_gamma   90.00
#
_symmetry.space_group_name_H-M   'P 1'
#
loop_
_entity.id
_entity.type
_entity.pdbx_description
1 polymer ?
#
loop_
_entity_poly.entity_id
_entity_poly.type
_entity_poly.pdbx_seq_one_letter_code
_entity_poly.pdbx_strand_id
1 'polypeptide(L)'
;MKLQPCPVAWLESHELQVRALLKRRRGQPVIIDTETDGLLVRDGQHSCHYLGVLFVSDPGTCFILKRPFSDELRRLLADSLLVGHNVRFDVHALGLTLTGAAPYDTMVRIYGHNTTTLKSLDDIAPRMGFSKIPTPALIKQGRIAEMSTAEVAPYLADDCAVTARLFAQQVKYNGPVSDLNLLDFDTERAVANMERRGVRLLTEDLAALGVEVAAQIV
;
A
#
# COMPACT_ATOMS: atom_id res chain seq x y z
N MET A 1 -4.40 -28.49 -11.33
CA MET A 1 -3.38 -27.66 -12.01
C MET A 1 -2.57 -26.97 -10.92
N LYS A 2 -1.23 -27.04 -10.97
CA LYS A 2 -0.40 -26.30 -9.98
C LYS A 2 -0.48 -24.82 -10.33
N LEU A 3 -0.84 -23.99 -9.35
CA LEU A 3 -0.79 -22.54 -9.48
C LEU A 3 0.66 -22.10 -9.67
N GLN A 4 0.88 -21.04 -10.44
CA GLN A 4 2.18 -20.44 -10.70
C GLN A 4 2.20 -19.02 -10.14
N PRO A 5 3.33 -18.50 -9.67
CA PRO A 5 3.45 -17.09 -9.32
C PRO A 5 3.05 -16.20 -10.48
N CYS A 6 2.58 -15.00 -10.16
CA CYS A 6 2.25 -14.02 -11.17
C CYS A 6 3.54 -13.62 -11.92
N PRO A 7 3.62 -13.77 -13.26
CA PRO A 7 4.86 -13.50 -13.97
C PRO A 7 5.20 -12.01 -13.91
N VAL A 8 6.30 -11.70 -13.25
CA VAL A 8 6.85 -10.35 -13.17
C VAL A 8 8.38 -10.43 -13.03
N ALA A 9 9.09 -9.60 -13.76
CA ALA A 9 10.49 -9.34 -13.53
C ALA A 9 10.63 -8.21 -12.49
N TRP A 10 11.69 -8.23 -11.70
CA TRP A 10 12.01 -7.12 -10.81
C TRP A 10 13.38 -6.55 -11.12
N LEU A 11 13.52 -5.25 -10.89
CA LEU A 11 14.77 -4.52 -11.05
C LEU A 11 15.05 -3.74 -9.77
N GLU A 12 16.21 -3.99 -9.16
CA GLU A 12 16.74 -3.07 -8.17
C GLU A 12 17.06 -1.75 -8.87
N SER A 13 16.41 -0.67 -8.46
CA SER A 13 16.38 0.55 -9.24
C SER A 13 16.87 1.74 -8.44
N HIS A 14 17.56 2.64 -9.14
CA HIS A 14 17.83 3.95 -8.58
C HIS A 14 16.58 4.83 -8.64
N GLU A 15 16.35 5.57 -7.58
CA GLU A 15 15.20 6.46 -7.45
C GLU A 15 15.04 7.42 -8.64
N LEU A 16 16.14 7.91 -9.19
CA LEU A 16 16.15 8.81 -10.36
C LEU A 16 15.42 8.22 -11.57
N GLN A 17 15.58 6.90 -11.80
CA GLN A 17 14.91 6.21 -12.89
C GLN A 17 13.39 6.18 -12.68
N VAL A 18 12.95 5.81 -11.47
CA VAL A 18 11.51 5.75 -11.13
C VAL A 18 10.90 7.15 -11.19
N ARG A 19 11.59 8.18 -10.68
CA ARG A 19 11.13 9.58 -10.78
C ARG A 19 10.98 10.04 -12.24
N ALA A 20 11.90 9.70 -13.11
CA ALA A 20 11.80 10.00 -14.54
C ALA A 20 10.60 9.29 -15.20
N LEU A 21 10.33 8.03 -14.81
CA LEU A 21 9.16 7.28 -15.28
C LEU A 21 7.85 7.90 -14.78
N LEU A 22 7.75 8.27 -13.50
CA LEU A 22 6.58 8.93 -12.92
C LEU A 22 6.26 10.24 -13.68
N LYS A 23 7.27 11.08 -13.94
CA LYS A 23 7.12 12.32 -14.71
C LYS A 23 6.62 12.06 -16.14
N ARG A 24 7.22 11.07 -16.82
CA ARG A 24 6.86 10.72 -18.20
C ARG A 24 5.49 10.08 -18.34
N ARG A 25 5.06 9.32 -17.34
CA ARG A 25 3.78 8.58 -17.32
C ARG A 25 2.73 9.25 -16.46
N ARG A 26 2.82 10.57 -16.29
CA ARG A 26 1.87 11.34 -15.47
C ARG A 26 0.42 11.06 -15.88
N GLY A 27 -0.44 10.86 -14.87
CA GLY A 27 -1.86 10.53 -15.07
C GLY A 27 -2.14 9.06 -15.38
N GLN A 28 -1.12 8.22 -15.51
CA GLN A 28 -1.32 6.77 -15.61
C GLN A 28 -1.34 6.13 -14.22
N PRO A 29 -2.12 5.04 -14.04
CA PRO A 29 -2.12 4.30 -12.78
C PRO A 29 -0.76 3.69 -12.47
N VAL A 30 -0.36 3.83 -11.21
CA VAL A 30 0.91 3.31 -10.67
C VAL A 30 0.59 2.41 -9.49
N ILE A 31 0.96 1.15 -9.59
CA ILE A 31 0.87 0.19 -8.48
C ILE A 31 2.00 0.48 -7.52
N ILE A 32 1.68 0.55 -6.24
CA ILE A 32 2.67 0.60 -5.17
C ILE A 32 2.37 -0.46 -4.12
N ASP A 33 3.42 -0.94 -3.48
CA ASP A 33 3.38 -1.77 -2.29
C ASP A 33 4.63 -1.50 -1.46
N THR A 34 4.53 -1.58 -0.13
CA THR A 34 5.62 -1.22 0.78
C THR A 34 5.91 -2.30 1.79
N GLU A 35 7.20 -2.47 2.11
CA GLU A 35 7.65 -3.36 3.16
C GLU A 35 8.21 -2.57 4.33
N THR A 36 7.68 -2.84 5.51
CA THR A 36 7.96 -2.11 6.75
C THR A 36 8.37 -3.07 7.88
N ASP A 37 9.01 -2.57 8.92
CA ASP A 37 9.35 -3.36 10.11
C ASP A 37 8.21 -3.45 11.14
N GLY A 38 7.02 -2.94 10.84
CA GLY A 38 5.84 -3.04 11.70
C GLY A 38 4.57 -2.47 11.06
N LEU A 39 3.44 -2.84 11.66
CA LEU A 39 2.12 -2.40 11.22
C LEU A 39 1.72 -1.01 11.76
N LEU A 40 2.38 -0.56 12.83
CA LEU A 40 2.07 0.74 13.43
C LEU A 40 2.88 1.83 12.76
N VAL A 41 2.29 2.41 11.74
CA VAL A 41 2.86 3.53 11.01
C VAL A 41 2.50 4.81 11.76
N ARG A 42 3.41 5.35 12.60
CA ARG A 42 3.20 6.60 13.32
C ARG A 42 4.24 7.64 12.95
N ASP A 43 3.78 8.83 12.59
CA ASP A 43 4.50 10.12 12.64
C ASP A 43 5.91 10.18 12.05
N GLY A 44 6.11 9.68 10.83
CA GLY A 44 7.40 9.82 10.14
C GLY A 44 8.56 9.01 10.74
N GLN A 45 8.31 8.20 11.75
CA GLN A 45 9.29 7.27 12.33
C GLN A 45 9.28 5.90 11.65
N HIS A 46 8.63 5.82 10.49
CA HIS A 46 8.41 4.53 9.89
C HIS A 46 9.59 4.10 9.09
N SER A 47 9.82 2.97 9.33
CA SER A 47 10.74 2.09 8.72
C SER A 47 10.11 1.44 7.50
N CYS A 48 9.60 2.24 6.57
CA CYS A 48 9.43 1.76 5.21
C CYS A 48 10.83 1.49 4.66
N HIS A 49 11.17 0.22 4.48
CA HIS A 49 12.49 -0.20 4.03
C HIS A 49 12.57 -0.38 2.53
N TYR A 50 11.49 -0.85 1.94
CA TYR A 50 11.39 -1.11 0.51
C TYR A 50 10.08 -0.60 -0.06
N LEU A 51 10.14 -0.17 -1.31
CA LEU A 51 9.01 0.28 -2.11
C LEU A 51 9.05 -0.45 -3.45
N GLY A 52 8.01 -1.19 -3.76
CA GLY A 52 7.72 -1.72 -5.09
C GLY A 52 6.93 -0.69 -5.90
N VAL A 53 7.34 -0.45 -7.14
CA VAL A 53 6.64 0.42 -8.09
C VAL A 53 6.45 -0.33 -9.40
N LEU A 54 5.21 -0.53 -9.80
CA LEU A 54 4.87 -1.16 -11.07
C LEU A 54 3.92 -0.25 -11.86
N PHE A 55 4.25 -0.01 -13.11
CA PHE A 55 3.41 0.79 -13.99
C PHE A 55 2.41 -0.09 -14.71
N VAL A 56 1.13 0.25 -14.66
CA VAL A 56 0.06 -0.52 -15.33
C VAL A 56 0.30 -0.63 -16.84
N SER A 57 0.95 0.36 -17.45
CA SER A 57 1.35 0.33 -18.87
C SER A 57 2.52 -0.62 -19.18
N ASP A 58 3.20 -1.14 -18.14
CA ASP A 58 4.30 -2.10 -18.25
C ASP A 58 4.23 -3.09 -17.06
N PRO A 59 3.21 -3.96 -17.03
CA PRO A 59 2.94 -4.81 -15.85
C PRO A 59 3.92 -5.97 -15.71
N GLY A 60 4.83 -6.14 -16.64
CA GLY A 60 5.86 -7.17 -16.59
C GLY A 60 7.09 -6.81 -15.76
N THR A 61 7.23 -5.56 -15.34
CA THR A 61 8.43 -5.07 -14.63
C THR A 61 8.07 -4.32 -13.36
N CYS A 62 8.54 -4.79 -12.22
CA CYS A 62 8.45 -4.10 -10.94
C CYS A 62 9.80 -3.47 -10.57
N PHE A 63 9.79 -2.19 -10.26
CA PHE A 63 10.97 -1.45 -9.80
C PHE A 63 11.03 -1.50 -8.29
N ILE A 64 12.12 -2.01 -7.74
CA ILE A 64 12.33 -2.13 -6.30
C ILE A 64 13.29 -1.04 -5.83
N LEU A 65 12.82 -0.21 -4.92
CA LEU A 65 13.57 0.85 -4.28
C LEU A 65 13.82 0.50 -2.82
N LYS A 66 15.04 0.74 -2.36
CA LYS A 66 15.41 0.66 -0.96
C LYS A 66 15.55 2.07 -0.38
N ARG A 67 15.12 2.27 0.87
CA ARG A 67 15.28 3.57 1.56
C ARG A 67 16.73 4.05 1.58
N PRO A 68 17.03 5.35 1.70
CA PRO A 68 16.09 6.45 1.92
C PRO A 68 15.35 6.89 0.65
N PHE A 69 14.14 7.39 0.81
CA PHE A 69 13.32 7.95 -0.27
C PHE A 69 13.35 9.48 -0.19
N SER A 70 13.58 10.14 -1.35
CA SER A 70 13.60 11.61 -1.40
C SER A 70 12.21 12.23 -1.32
N ASP A 71 12.14 13.48 -0.89
CA ASP A 71 10.89 14.25 -0.88
C ASP A 71 10.34 14.45 -2.31
N GLU A 72 11.20 14.50 -3.32
CA GLU A 72 10.76 14.59 -4.70
C GLU A 72 10.03 13.31 -5.16
N LEU A 73 10.54 12.12 -4.78
CA LEU A 73 9.84 10.86 -5.05
C LEU A 73 8.48 10.84 -4.36
N ARG A 74 8.43 11.18 -3.08
CA ARG A 74 7.18 11.24 -2.31
C ARG A 74 6.18 12.19 -2.95
N ARG A 75 6.62 13.38 -3.35
CA ARG A 75 5.77 14.36 -4.03
C ARG A 75 5.24 13.85 -5.36
N LEU A 76 6.07 13.18 -6.17
CA LEU A 76 5.64 12.61 -7.45
C LEU A 76 4.63 11.47 -7.25
N LEU A 77 4.82 10.62 -6.24
CA LEU A 77 3.87 9.58 -5.87
C LEU A 77 2.55 10.20 -5.39
N ALA A 78 2.61 11.19 -4.49
CA ALA A 78 1.43 11.88 -3.98
C ALA A 78 0.58 12.56 -5.07
N ASP A 79 1.21 12.92 -6.19
CA ASP A 79 0.57 13.55 -7.37
C ASP A 79 0.10 12.52 -8.42
N SER A 80 0.41 11.22 -8.21
CA SER A 80 0.08 10.14 -9.13
C SER A 80 -1.27 9.51 -8.80
N LEU A 81 -1.89 8.84 -9.79
CA LEU A 81 -3.00 7.93 -9.55
C LEU A 81 -2.45 6.63 -8.96
N LEU A 82 -2.38 6.58 -7.63
CA LEU A 82 -1.90 5.39 -6.93
C LEU A 82 -2.93 4.28 -6.95
N VAL A 83 -2.44 3.06 -7.10
CA VAL A 83 -3.21 1.83 -6.97
C VAL A 83 -2.49 0.92 -5.99
N GLY A 84 -3.21 0.37 -5.03
CA GLY A 84 -2.65 -0.57 -4.06
C GLY A 84 -3.69 -1.53 -3.52
N HIS A 85 -3.26 -2.40 -2.63
CA HIS A 85 -4.13 -3.29 -1.87
C HIS A 85 -4.04 -2.94 -0.40
N ASN A 86 -5.02 -2.25 0.15
CA ASN A 86 -4.95 -1.50 1.40
C ASN A 86 -3.95 -0.33 1.28
N VAL A 87 -4.04 0.41 0.18
CA VAL A 87 -3.09 1.47 -0.21
C VAL A 87 -2.93 2.57 0.84
N ARG A 88 -3.90 2.73 1.74
CA ARG A 88 -3.79 3.64 2.88
C ARG A 88 -2.59 3.33 3.76
N PHE A 89 -2.28 2.04 3.96
CA PHE A 89 -1.07 1.63 4.69
C PHE A 89 0.20 2.14 4.00
N ASP A 90 0.30 1.98 2.67
CA ASP A 90 1.46 2.42 1.89
C ASP A 90 1.61 3.93 1.89
N VAL A 91 0.50 4.66 1.78
CA VAL A 91 0.46 6.12 1.89
C VAL A 91 1.03 6.59 3.23
N HIS A 92 0.67 5.92 4.32
CA HIS A 92 1.24 6.20 5.63
C HIS A 92 2.71 5.80 5.72
N ALA A 93 3.05 4.59 5.29
CA ALA A 93 4.41 4.08 5.32
C ALA A 93 5.41 4.98 4.57
N LEU A 94 4.99 5.60 3.50
CA LEU A 94 5.78 6.56 2.72
C LEU A 94 5.67 8.00 3.22
N GLY A 95 4.78 8.29 4.18
CA GLY A 95 4.53 9.63 4.67
C GLY A 95 3.93 10.56 3.60
N LEU A 96 3.12 10.04 2.68
CA LEU A 96 2.55 10.83 1.60
C LEU A 96 1.39 11.71 2.09
N THR A 97 1.32 12.95 1.58
CA THR A 97 0.11 13.77 1.62
C THR A 97 -0.47 13.78 0.22
N LEU A 98 -1.58 13.09 0.02
CA LEU A 98 -2.19 12.94 -1.29
C LEU A 98 -2.72 14.29 -1.79
N THR A 99 -2.17 14.77 -2.89
CA THR A 99 -2.54 16.03 -3.56
C THR A 99 -3.21 15.80 -4.91
N GLY A 100 -3.02 14.62 -5.48
CA GLY A 100 -3.60 14.19 -6.75
C GLY A 100 -4.99 13.55 -6.63
N ALA A 101 -5.29 12.65 -7.55
CA ALA A 101 -6.51 11.85 -7.51
C ALA A 101 -6.58 10.97 -6.25
N ALA A 102 -7.79 10.61 -5.83
CA ALA A 102 -7.98 9.61 -4.79
C ALA A 102 -7.32 8.29 -5.22
N PRO A 103 -6.64 7.59 -4.31
CA PRO A 103 -6.00 6.32 -4.64
C PRO A 103 -7.06 5.26 -4.94
N TYR A 104 -6.77 4.38 -5.87
CA TYR A 104 -7.60 3.20 -6.13
C TYR A 104 -7.17 2.09 -5.19
N ASP A 105 -8.04 1.73 -4.24
CA ASP A 105 -7.79 0.62 -3.33
C ASP A 105 -8.52 -0.64 -3.81
N THR A 106 -7.76 -1.65 -4.21
CA THR A 106 -8.32 -2.92 -4.69
C THR A 106 -9.03 -3.69 -3.60
N MET A 107 -8.65 -3.53 -2.32
CA MET A 107 -9.31 -4.15 -1.19
C MET A 107 -10.66 -3.47 -0.90
N VAL A 108 -10.70 -2.15 -0.87
CA VAL A 108 -11.94 -1.36 -0.71
C VAL A 108 -12.93 -1.69 -1.83
N ARG A 109 -12.43 -1.84 -3.06
CA ARG A 109 -13.26 -2.24 -4.21
C ARG A 109 -13.90 -3.62 -4.03
N ILE A 110 -13.22 -4.58 -3.39
CA ILE A 110 -13.79 -5.89 -3.05
C ILE A 110 -14.89 -5.73 -2.01
N TYR A 111 -14.69 -4.90 -1.00
CA TYR A 111 -15.71 -4.63 0.02
C TYR A 111 -17.00 -4.07 -0.59
N GLY A 112 -16.92 -3.18 -1.53
CA GLY A 112 -18.09 -2.62 -2.22
C GLY A 112 -18.89 -3.66 -3.00
N HIS A 113 -18.29 -4.80 -3.37
CA HIS A 113 -19.00 -5.90 -4.04
C HIS A 113 -19.42 -7.02 -3.09
N ASN A 114 -18.63 -7.35 -2.08
CA ASN A 114 -18.91 -8.43 -1.14
C ASN A 114 -18.18 -8.22 0.19
N THR A 115 -18.92 -7.86 1.21
CA THR A 115 -18.41 -7.59 2.56
C THR A 115 -17.91 -8.82 3.31
N THR A 116 -18.31 -10.03 2.89
CA THR A 116 -18.01 -11.31 3.58
C THR A 116 -16.81 -12.05 2.99
N THR A 117 -16.26 -11.57 1.88
CA THR A 117 -15.20 -12.27 1.17
C THR A 117 -13.84 -12.08 1.84
N LEU A 118 -12.97 -13.09 1.72
CA LEU A 118 -11.56 -13.02 2.06
C LEU A 118 -10.88 -11.92 1.22
N LYS A 119 -10.01 -11.14 1.82
CA LYS A 119 -9.55 -9.85 1.28
C LYS A 119 -8.06 -9.74 1.13
N SER A 120 -7.29 -10.62 1.77
CA SER A 120 -5.83 -10.63 1.63
C SER A 120 -5.42 -11.05 0.21
N LEU A 121 -4.28 -10.58 -0.26
CA LEU A 121 -3.73 -11.04 -1.54
C LEU A 121 -3.46 -12.54 -1.54
N ASP A 122 -3.12 -13.14 -0.38
CA ASP A 122 -2.95 -14.58 -0.21
C ASP A 122 -4.23 -15.37 -0.51
N ASP A 123 -5.39 -14.81 -0.17
CA ASP A 123 -6.69 -15.43 -0.43
C ASP A 123 -7.19 -15.21 -1.85
N ILE A 124 -6.82 -14.07 -2.45
CA ILE A 124 -7.32 -13.62 -3.75
C ILE A 124 -6.52 -14.24 -4.90
N ALA A 125 -5.20 -14.29 -4.81
CA ALA A 125 -4.33 -14.78 -5.85
C ALA A 125 -4.70 -16.20 -6.34
N PRO A 126 -4.97 -17.19 -5.44
CA PRO A 126 -5.40 -18.52 -5.87
C PRO A 126 -6.73 -18.51 -6.65
N ARG A 127 -7.65 -17.61 -6.30
CA ARG A 127 -8.94 -17.49 -7.01
C ARG A 127 -8.78 -16.90 -8.41
N MET A 128 -7.69 -16.14 -8.62
CA MET A 128 -7.30 -15.61 -9.93
C MET A 128 -6.44 -16.59 -10.74
N GLY A 129 -6.15 -17.78 -10.19
CA GLY A 129 -5.32 -18.80 -10.84
C GLY A 129 -3.82 -18.65 -10.62
N PHE A 130 -3.40 -17.80 -9.65
CA PHE A 130 -1.98 -17.61 -9.30
C PHE A 130 -1.67 -18.17 -7.92
N SER A 131 -0.40 -18.58 -7.71
CA SER A 131 0.14 -18.75 -6.38
C SER A 131 0.82 -17.45 -5.95
N LYS A 132 0.65 -17.06 -4.70
CA LYS A 132 1.41 -15.95 -4.11
C LYS A 132 2.69 -16.48 -3.47
N ILE A 133 3.77 -15.75 -3.56
CA ILE A 133 5.01 -16.03 -2.83
C ILE A 133 4.72 -15.83 -1.33
N PRO A 134 5.00 -16.84 -0.48
CA PRO A 134 4.74 -16.70 0.94
C PRO A 134 5.56 -15.56 1.58
N THR A 135 4.94 -14.83 2.49
CA THR A 135 5.63 -13.78 3.23
C THR A 135 6.87 -14.33 3.93
N PRO A 136 8.08 -13.78 3.68
CA PRO A 136 9.30 -14.20 4.33
C PRO A 136 9.23 -14.16 5.86
N ALA A 137 9.89 -15.11 6.53
CA ALA A 137 9.85 -15.21 7.99
C ALA A 137 10.37 -13.94 8.69
N LEU A 138 11.41 -13.31 8.17
CA LEU A 138 11.97 -12.06 8.73
C LEU A 138 10.98 -10.89 8.65
N ILE A 139 10.20 -10.79 7.57
CA ILE A 139 9.13 -9.77 7.46
C ILE A 139 8.08 -10.01 8.55
N LYS A 140 7.62 -11.25 8.73
CA LYS A 140 6.65 -11.60 9.80
C LYS A 140 7.15 -11.27 11.20
N GLN A 141 8.46 -11.24 11.39
CA GLN A 141 9.12 -10.91 12.67
C GLN A 141 9.43 -9.41 12.82
N GLY A 142 9.07 -8.58 11.84
CA GLY A 142 9.41 -7.14 11.84
C GLY A 142 10.91 -6.88 11.63
N ARG A 143 11.64 -7.80 11.02
CA ARG A 143 13.10 -7.75 10.83
C ARG A 143 13.51 -7.51 9.38
N ILE A 144 12.68 -6.77 8.64
CA ILE A 144 12.92 -6.44 7.23
C ILE A 144 14.23 -5.67 7.00
N ALA A 145 14.68 -4.91 7.99
CA ALA A 145 15.94 -4.17 7.93
C ALA A 145 17.16 -5.06 7.71
N GLU A 146 17.07 -6.33 8.11
CA GLU A 146 18.16 -7.32 8.00
C GLU A 146 18.21 -8.00 6.62
N MET A 147 17.17 -7.80 5.80
CA MET A 147 17.08 -8.43 4.49
C MET A 147 17.77 -7.59 3.41
N SER A 148 18.37 -8.29 2.47
CA SER A 148 18.87 -7.69 1.24
C SER A 148 17.73 -7.44 0.23
N THR A 149 17.97 -6.58 -0.75
CA THR A 149 17.02 -6.36 -1.84
C THR A 149 16.68 -7.66 -2.58
N ALA A 150 17.67 -8.52 -2.80
CA ALA A 150 17.48 -9.80 -3.50
C ALA A 150 16.56 -10.78 -2.76
N GLU A 151 16.48 -10.69 -1.43
CA GLU A 151 15.58 -11.50 -0.60
C GLU A 151 14.15 -10.95 -0.55
N VAL A 152 14.00 -9.62 -0.58
CA VAL A 152 12.69 -8.96 -0.50
C VAL A 152 12.03 -8.84 -1.88
N ALA A 153 12.81 -8.53 -2.91
CA ALA A 153 12.28 -8.16 -4.22
C ALA A 153 11.35 -9.19 -4.87
N PRO A 154 11.61 -10.51 -4.82
CA PRO A 154 10.69 -11.47 -5.41
C PRO A 154 9.29 -11.43 -4.77
N TYR A 155 9.23 -11.29 -3.44
CA TYR A 155 7.98 -11.22 -2.69
C TYR A 155 7.25 -9.90 -2.98
N LEU A 156 7.93 -8.77 -2.85
CA LEU A 156 7.36 -7.44 -3.09
C LEU A 156 6.89 -7.25 -4.54
N ALA A 157 7.65 -7.78 -5.51
CA ALA A 157 7.26 -7.74 -6.91
C ALA A 157 6.02 -8.61 -7.20
N ASP A 158 5.91 -9.76 -6.55
CA ASP A 158 4.73 -10.64 -6.66
C ASP A 158 3.48 -9.94 -6.12
N ASP A 159 3.57 -9.24 -4.99
CA ASP A 159 2.46 -8.47 -4.41
C ASP A 159 2.02 -7.34 -5.34
N CYS A 160 2.96 -6.58 -5.89
CA CYS A 160 2.66 -5.59 -6.93
C CYS A 160 1.99 -6.21 -8.16
N ALA A 161 2.46 -7.37 -8.63
CA ALA A 161 1.92 -8.04 -9.81
C ALA A 161 0.51 -8.59 -9.58
N VAL A 162 0.25 -9.20 -8.43
CA VAL A 162 -1.10 -9.67 -8.04
C VAL A 162 -2.05 -8.49 -7.95
N THR A 163 -1.63 -7.39 -7.31
CA THR A 163 -2.41 -6.16 -7.22
C THR A 163 -2.72 -5.58 -8.60
N ALA A 164 -1.74 -5.55 -9.51
CA ALA A 164 -1.95 -5.08 -10.88
C ALA A 164 -2.97 -5.94 -11.64
N ARG A 165 -2.92 -7.25 -11.49
CA ARG A 165 -3.88 -8.19 -12.10
C ARG A 165 -5.27 -8.01 -11.53
N LEU A 166 -5.39 -7.87 -10.22
CA LEU A 166 -6.64 -7.61 -9.54
C LEU A 166 -7.26 -6.30 -10.01
N PHE A 167 -6.47 -5.22 -10.07
CA PHE A 167 -6.88 -3.93 -10.61
C PHE A 167 -7.43 -4.08 -12.04
N ALA A 168 -6.67 -4.74 -12.93
CA ALA A 168 -7.09 -4.95 -14.32
C ALA A 168 -8.41 -5.74 -14.43
N GLN A 169 -8.61 -6.76 -13.57
CA GLN A 169 -9.86 -7.50 -13.50
C GLN A 169 -11.02 -6.62 -13.00
N GLN A 170 -10.78 -5.85 -11.95
CA GLN A 170 -11.80 -4.95 -11.39
C GLN A 170 -12.25 -3.90 -12.40
N VAL A 171 -11.31 -3.31 -13.13
CA VAL A 171 -11.64 -2.34 -14.19
C VAL A 171 -12.41 -3.00 -15.34
N LYS A 172 -12.01 -4.22 -15.73
CA LYS A 172 -12.62 -4.92 -16.87
C LYS A 172 -14.02 -5.47 -16.57
N TYR A 173 -14.20 -6.09 -15.40
CA TYR A 173 -15.41 -6.89 -15.15
C TYR A 173 -16.41 -6.23 -14.22
N ASN A 174 -15.99 -5.30 -13.40
CA ASN A 174 -16.88 -4.62 -12.47
C ASN A 174 -17.45 -3.32 -13.05
N GLY A 175 -17.21 -3.07 -14.33
CA GLY A 175 -17.67 -1.87 -15.01
C GLY A 175 -16.95 -0.60 -14.57
N PRO A 176 -17.42 0.57 -15.01
CA PRO A 176 -16.87 1.84 -14.58
C PRO A 176 -16.97 1.99 -13.05
N VAL A 177 -16.04 2.71 -12.49
CA VAL A 177 -16.07 3.07 -11.06
C VAL A 177 -17.37 3.83 -10.81
N SER A 178 -18.25 3.26 -9.97
CA SER A 178 -19.50 3.92 -9.62
C SER A 178 -19.24 5.14 -8.72
N ASP A 179 -20.20 6.05 -8.63
CA ASP A 179 -20.12 7.21 -7.72
C ASP A 179 -19.90 6.77 -6.26
N LEU A 180 -20.46 5.64 -5.87
CA LEU A 180 -20.25 5.06 -4.54
C LEU A 180 -18.78 4.66 -4.32
N ASN A 181 -18.13 4.04 -5.31
CA ASN A 181 -16.71 3.70 -5.19
C ASN A 181 -15.80 4.94 -5.21
N LEU A 182 -16.18 5.98 -5.96
CA LEU A 182 -15.47 7.25 -5.89
C LEU A 182 -15.57 7.86 -4.51
N LEU A 183 -16.75 7.79 -3.88
CA LEU A 183 -16.94 8.23 -2.51
C LEU A 183 -16.10 7.41 -1.52
N ASP A 184 -16.02 6.09 -1.70
CA ASP A 184 -15.18 5.22 -0.86
C ASP A 184 -13.70 5.60 -0.98
N PHE A 185 -13.19 5.83 -2.20
CA PHE A 185 -11.79 6.22 -2.42
C PHE A 185 -11.49 7.63 -1.87
N ASP A 186 -12.42 8.57 -2.02
CA ASP A 186 -12.29 9.91 -1.43
C ASP A 186 -12.33 9.85 0.10
N THR A 187 -13.13 8.95 0.67
CA THR A 187 -13.19 8.68 2.11
C THR A 187 -11.85 8.12 2.59
N GLU A 188 -11.27 7.13 1.91
CA GLU A 188 -9.95 6.59 2.25
C GLU A 188 -8.86 7.67 2.22
N ARG A 189 -8.88 8.56 1.22
CA ARG A 189 -7.98 9.72 1.16
C ARG A 189 -8.17 10.68 2.34
N ALA A 190 -9.41 10.97 2.69
CA ALA A 190 -9.73 11.84 3.81
C ALA A 190 -9.27 11.23 5.13
N VAL A 191 -9.56 9.95 5.35
CA VAL A 191 -9.15 9.20 6.55
C VAL A 191 -7.63 9.14 6.66
N ALA A 192 -6.90 8.84 5.59
CA ALA A 192 -5.44 8.85 5.59
C ALA A 192 -4.87 10.20 6.03
N ASN A 193 -5.44 11.30 5.54
CA ASN A 193 -5.03 12.65 5.93
C ASN A 193 -5.40 12.98 7.40
N MET A 194 -6.53 12.47 7.89
CA MET A 194 -6.94 12.63 9.30
C MET A 194 -6.00 11.84 10.24
N GLU A 195 -5.71 10.60 9.91
CA GLU A 195 -4.79 9.74 10.69
C GLU A 195 -3.40 10.36 10.79
N ARG A 196 -2.91 11.00 9.73
CA ARG A 196 -1.63 11.73 9.75
C ARG A 196 -1.63 12.95 10.66
N ARG A 197 -2.74 13.68 10.73
CA ARG A 197 -2.86 14.85 11.61
C ARG A 197 -2.98 14.43 13.07
N GLY A 198 -3.55 13.25 13.30
CA GLY A 198 -3.88 12.76 14.63
C GLY A 198 -4.98 13.58 15.31
N VAL A 199 -5.24 13.23 16.55
CA VAL A 199 -6.15 13.95 17.42
C VAL A 199 -5.34 14.44 18.62
N ARG A 200 -5.48 15.72 18.95
CA ARG A 200 -4.85 16.28 20.16
C ARG A 200 -5.54 15.71 21.40
N LEU A 201 -4.81 15.00 22.22
CA LEU A 201 -5.29 14.55 23.52
C LEU A 201 -4.91 15.59 24.58
N LEU A 202 -5.86 15.95 25.42
CA LEU A 202 -5.62 16.72 26.63
C LEU A 202 -5.14 15.74 27.71
N THR A 203 -3.83 15.54 27.78
CA THR A 203 -3.22 14.50 28.64
C THR A 203 -3.48 14.73 30.13
N GLU A 204 -3.62 15.98 30.54
CA GLU A 204 -3.95 16.35 31.94
C GLU A 204 -5.38 15.92 32.28
N ASP A 205 -6.34 16.21 31.40
CA ASP A 205 -7.74 15.82 31.59
C ASP A 205 -7.90 14.30 31.56
N LEU A 206 -7.15 13.61 30.69
CA LEU A 206 -7.15 12.15 30.60
C LEU A 206 -6.58 11.53 31.89
N ALA A 207 -5.52 12.11 32.46
CA ALA A 207 -4.95 11.66 33.73
C ALA A 207 -5.92 11.86 34.88
N ALA A 208 -6.59 13.01 34.94
CA ALA A 208 -7.62 13.30 35.94
C ALA A 208 -8.80 12.33 35.85
N LEU A 209 -9.29 12.06 34.64
CA LEU A 209 -10.34 11.05 34.38
C LEU A 209 -9.89 9.65 34.81
N GLY A 210 -8.63 9.30 34.56
CA GLY A 210 -8.06 8.01 34.98
C GLY A 210 -8.09 7.82 36.50
N VAL A 211 -7.80 8.86 37.26
CA VAL A 211 -7.89 8.85 38.75
C VAL A 211 -9.33 8.71 39.20
N GLU A 212 -10.25 9.44 38.59
CA GLU A 212 -11.68 9.38 38.91
C GLU A 212 -12.26 7.98 38.67
N VAL A 213 -11.97 7.39 37.52
CA VAL A 213 -12.43 6.04 37.14
C VAL A 213 -11.85 4.99 38.09
N ALA A 214 -10.55 5.09 38.41
CA ALA A 214 -9.92 4.16 39.36
C ALA A 214 -10.57 4.19 40.74
N ALA A 215 -11.02 5.36 41.20
CA ALA A 215 -11.72 5.49 42.46
C ALA A 215 -13.14 4.90 42.48
N GLN A 216 -13.74 4.68 41.30
CA GLN A 216 -15.08 4.08 41.17
C GLN A 216 -15.06 2.54 41.02
N ILE A 217 -13.90 1.94 40.82
CA ILE A 217 -13.74 0.49 40.59
C ILE A 217 -13.44 -0.27 41.89
N VAL A 218 -13.38 0.39 43.03
CA VAL A 218 -13.08 -0.20 44.37
C VAL A 218 -14.33 -0.77 45.02
#